data_ecb824220558a9dc2483492a45ae62e4
#
_entry.id   ecb824220558a9dc2483492a45ae62e4
#
_cell.length_a   1.000
_cell.length_b   1.000
_cell.length_c   1.000
_cell.angle_alpha   90.00
_cell.angle_beta   90.00
_cell.angle_gamma   90.00
#
_symmetry.space_group_name_H-M   'P 1'
#
loop_
_entity.id
_entity.type
_entity.pdbx_description
1 polymer ?
#
loop_
_entity_poly.entity_id
_entity_poly.type
_entity_poly.pdbx_seq_one_letter_code
_entity_poly.pdbx_strand_id
1 'polypeptide(L)'
;IMNNLPSGYFRDLQIIKEVFMPSFGELLDCIKMTTHIMSDVKINEHILDDPKYDFIFSVEEVNRLALEGMPFRDAYKKVGLECEAGEFKPNKNIHHTHQGSIGNLCNDGITALMNKTISEFNFDKVEEAKKKLLAI
;
A
#
# COMPACT_ATOMS: atom_id res chain seq x y z
N ILE A 1 -16.16 -22.53 2.01
CA ILE A 1 -15.98 -23.84 1.34
C ILE A 1 -15.28 -24.84 2.26
N MET A 2 -14.29 -24.43 3.01
CA MET A 2 -13.52 -25.35 3.88
C MET A 2 -14.23 -25.75 5.18
N ASN A 3 -15.32 -25.09 5.53
CA ASN A 3 -16.10 -25.40 6.74
C ASN A 3 -17.00 -26.62 6.50
N ASN A 4 -16.97 -27.58 7.44
CA ASN A 4 -17.84 -28.77 7.44
C ASN A 4 -17.58 -29.80 6.32
N LEU A 5 -16.39 -29.82 5.71
CA LEU A 5 -16.01 -30.91 4.81
C LEU A 5 -15.64 -32.14 5.62
N PRO A 6 -16.27 -33.31 5.41
CA PRO A 6 -15.86 -34.57 6.03
C PRO A 6 -14.47 -34.99 5.51
N SER A 7 -13.81 -35.97 6.12
CA SER A 7 -12.53 -36.45 5.60
C SER A 7 -12.69 -37.23 4.28
N GLY A 8 -11.86 -36.92 3.28
CA GLY A 8 -11.91 -37.55 1.97
C GLY A 8 -11.66 -36.57 0.81
N TYR A 9 -11.98 -37.00 -0.41
CA TYR A 9 -11.88 -36.17 -1.61
C TYR A 9 -13.15 -35.39 -1.85
N PHE A 10 -13.00 -34.05 -2.05
CA PHE A 10 -14.14 -33.16 -2.33
C PHE A 10 -13.96 -32.38 -3.62
N ARG A 11 -14.97 -32.36 -4.44
CA ARG A 11 -15.08 -31.50 -5.62
C ARG A 11 -15.26 -30.02 -5.27
N ASP A 12 -15.77 -29.71 -4.09
CA ASP A 12 -16.07 -28.35 -3.63
C ASP A 12 -14.83 -27.44 -3.72
N LEU A 13 -13.65 -27.95 -3.43
CA LEU A 13 -12.41 -27.20 -3.56
C LEU A 13 -12.03 -26.90 -5.03
N GLN A 14 -12.60 -27.63 -5.99
CA GLN A 14 -12.35 -27.38 -7.42
C GLN A 14 -13.14 -26.19 -7.96
N ILE A 15 -14.24 -25.82 -7.29
CA ILE A 15 -15.03 -24.62 -7.63
C ILE A 15 -14.18 -23.36 -7.52
N ILE A 16 -13.21 -23.35 -6.61
CA ILE A 16 -12.27 -22.23 -6.45
C ILE A 16 -11.53 -21.91 -7.75
N LYS A 17 -11.25 -22.93 -8.57
CA LYS A 17 -10.52 -22.74 -9.84
C LYS A 17 -11.27 -21.87 -10.84
N GLU A 18 -12.61 -21.95 -10.83
CA GLU A 18 -13.47 -21.18 -11.73
C GLU A 18 -13.30 -19.67 -11.52
N VAL A 19 -13.12 -19.23 -10.27
CA VAL A 19 -12.91 -17.82 -9.92
C VAL A 19 -11.43 -17.47 -9.85
N PHE A 20 -10.61 -18.35 -9.29
CA PHE A 20 -9.20 -18.08 -9.02
C PHE A 20 -8.36 -17.99 -10.29
N MET A 21 -8.55 -18.90 -11.25
CA MET A 21 -7.71 -18.94 -12.46
C MET A 21 -7.89 -17.70 -13.36
N PRO A 22 -9.11 -17.22 -13.63
CA PRO A 22 -9.30 -15.99 -14.39
C PRO A 22 -8.74 -14.74 -13.70
N SER A 23 -8.75 -14.70 -12.36
CA SER A 23 -8.29 -13.55 -11.58
C SER A 23 -6.82 -13.18 -11.84
N PHE A 24 -5.99 -14.14 -12.28
CA PHE A 24 -4.61 -13.82 -12.66
C PHE A 24 -4.55 -12.91 -13.90
N GLY A 25 -5.40 -13.14 -14.88
CA GLY A 25 -5.49 -12.28 -16.06
C GLY A 25 -5.93 -10.88 -15.70
N GLU A 26 -6.98 -10.77 -14.90
CA GLU A 26 -7.51 -9.49 -14.43
C GLU A 26 -6.48 -8.72 -13.60
N LEU A 27 -5.79 -9.40 -12.68
CA LEU A 27 -4.73 -8.78 -11.88
C LEU A 27 -3.59 -8.28 -12.76
N LEU A 28 -3.17 -9.06 -13.74
CA LEU A 28 -2.12 -8.67 -14.68
C LEU A 28 -2.52 -7.41 -15.46
N ASP A 29 -3.76 -7.31 -15.91
CA ASP A 29 -4.25 -6.15 -16.62
C ASP A 29 -4.37 -4.92 -15.72
N CYS A 30 -4.77 -5.08 -14.46
CA CYS A 30 -4.71 -4.02 -13.44
C CYS A 30 -3.27 -3.51 -13.23
N ILE A 31 -2.28 -4.41 -13.15
CA ILE A 31 -0.86 -4.03 -12.99
C ILE A 31 -0.38 -3.28 -14.22
N LYS A 32 -0.68 -3.75 -15.44
CA LYS A 32 -0.31 -3.07 -16.69
C LYS A 32 -0.92 -1.66 -16.75
N MET A 33 -2.21 -1.53 -16.43
CA MET A 33 -2.89 -0.23 -16.41
C MET A 33 -2.29 0.70 -15.37
N THR A 34 -2.01 0.21 -14.18
CA THR A 34 -1.34 0.99 -13.12
C THR A 34 0.04 1.46 -13.58
N THR A 35 0.83 0.58 -14.19
CA THR A 35 2.14 0.92 -14.74
C THR A 35 2.03 2.01 -15.80
N HIS A 36 1.05 1.90 -16.71
CA HIS A 36 0.80 2.91 -17.73
C HIS A 36 0.43 4.27 -17.14
N ILE A 37 -0.49 4.29 -16.17
CA ILE A 37 -0.88 5.52 -15.47
C ILE A 37 0.31 6.14 -14.75
N MET A 38 1.08 5.33 -14.01
CA MET A 38 2.22 5.83 -13.23
C MET A 38 3.35 6.39 -14.10
N SER A 39 3.47 5.93 -15.36
CA SER A 39 4.49 6.45 -16.27
C SER A 39 4.23 7.88 -16.76
N ASP A 40 3.01 8.38 -16.61
CA ASP A 40 2.59 9.72 -17.07
C ASP A 40 2.08 10.62 -15.93
N VAL A 41 2.31 10.22 -14.68
CA VAL A 41 1.92 11.02 -13.49
C VAL A 41 2.75 12.29 -13.42
N LYS A 42 2.06 13.42 -13.33
CA LYS A 42 2.67 14.72 -13.05
C LYS A 42 2.41 15.09 -11.60
N ILE A 43 3.47 15.36 -10.87
CA ILE A 43 3.39 15.75 -9.46
C ILE A 43 3.15 17.26 -9.38
N ASN A 44 2.12 17.66 -8.66
CA ASN A 44 1.96 19.06 -8.26
C ASN A 44 2.68 19.25 -6.92
N GLU A 45 3.90 19.77 -6.97
CA GLU A 45 4.77 19.94 -5.80
C GLU A 45 4.19 20.92 -4.77
N HIS A 46 3.29 21.81 -5.20
CA HIS A 46 2.68 22.85 -4.37
C HIS A 46 1.25 22.53 -3.93
N ILE A 47 0.78 21.31 -4.11
CA ILE A 47 -0.60 20.94 -3.79
C ILE A 47 -0.93 21.17 -2.31
N LEU A 48 0.03 20.95 -1.43
CA LEU A 48 -0.12 21.11 0.03
C LEU A 48 -0.03 22.57 0.50
N ASP A 49 0.25 23.52 -0.40
CA ASP A 49 0.22 24.95 -0.07
C ASP A 49 -1.22 25.47 -0.03
N ASP A 50 -2.16 24.77 -0.67
CA ASP A 50 -3.58 25.10 -0.65
C ASP A 50 -4.16 24.86 0.77
N PRO A 51 -4.74 25.90 1.42
CA PRO A 51 -5.28 25.79 2.77
C PRO A 51 -6.35 24.71 2.97
N LYS A 52 -7.01 24.25 1.91
CA LYS A 52 -7.99 23.16 2.00
C LYS A 52 -7.40 21.84 2.49
N TYR A 53 -6.06 21.70 2.39
CA TYR A 53 -5.35 20.52 2.87
C TYR A 53 -4.74 20.66 4.27
N ASP A 54 -4.89 21.81 4.92
CA ASP A 54 -4.28 22.07 6.23
C ASP A 54 -4.71 21.05 7.29
N PHE A 55 -5.99 20.65 7.26
CA PHE A 55 -6.51 19.70 8.26
C PHE A 55 -5.96 18.27 8.18
N ILE A 56 -5.33 17.87 7.07
CA ILE A 56 -4.67 16.56 7.00
C ILE A 56 -3.50 16.45 7.99
N PHE A 57 -2.95 17.57 8.43
CA PHE A 57 -1.87 17.65 9.40
C PHE A 57 -2.33 17.72 10.86
N SER A 58 -3.64 17.65 11.12
CA SER A 58 -4.17 17.76 12.49
C SER A 58 -3.71 16.64 13.42
N VAL A 59 -3.54 15.43 12.89
CA VAL A 59 -3.05 14.27 13.67
C VAL A 59 -1.61 14.49 14.13
N GLU A 60 -0.78 15.15 13.34
CA GLU A 60 0.61 15.46 13.70
C GLU A 60 0.66 16.41 14.90
N GLU A 61 -0.23 17.39 14.96
CA GLU A 61 -0.33 18.30 16.10
C GLU A 61 -0.84 17.59 17.36
N VAL A 62 -1.81 16.69 17.22
CA VAL A 62 -2.26 15.84 18.34
C VAL A 62 -1.12 14.99 18.87
N ASN A 63 -0.33 14.36 17.98
CA ASN A 63 0.81 13.56 18.36
C ASN A 63 1.90 14.42 19.07
N ARG A 64 2.17 15.60 18.55
CA ARG A 64 3.12 16.55 19.17
C ARG A 64 2.73 16.89 20.60
N LEU A 65 1.47 17.27 20.81
CA LEU A 65 0.94 17.59 22.13
C LEU A 65 0.98 16.39 23.08
N ALA A 66 0.69 15.19 22.58
CA ALA A 66 0.77 13.96 23.36
C ALA A 66 2.22 13.65 23.79
N LEU A 67 3.19 13.86 22.93
CA LEU A 67 4.61 13.69 23.24
C LEU A 67 5.12 14.72 24.26
N GLU A 68 4.51 15.90 24.31
CA GLU A 68 4.76 16.94 25.30
C GLU A 68 4.09 16.64 26.66
N GLY A 69 3.35 15.54 26.77
CA GLY A 69 2.75 15.05 28.02
C GLY A 69 1.26 15.35 28.18
N MET A 70 0.61 15.91 27.15
CA MET A 70 -0.85 16.08 27.18
C MET A 70 -1.54 14.72 26.94
N PRO A 71 -2.57 14.33 27.75
CA PRO A 71 -3.36 13.13 27.45
C PRO A 71 -3.90 13.19 26.03
N PHE A 72 -3.78 12.10 25.28
CA PHE A 72 -4.16 12.04 23.85
C PHE A 72 -5.59 12.54 23.59
N ARG A 73 -6.55 12.17 24.46
CA ARG A 73 -7.93 12.61 24.32
C ARG A 73 -8.09 14.13 24.43
N ASP A 74 -7.33 14.76 25.32
CA ASP A 74 -7.36 16.21 25.53
C ASP A 74 -6.68 16.93 24.36
N ALA A 75 -5.56 16.41 23.88
CA ALA A 75 -4.88 16.89 22.69
C ALA A 75 -5.80 16.82 21.46
N TYR A 76 -6.45 15.67 21.24
CA TYR A 76 -7.40 15.48 20.14
C TYR A 76 -8.56 16.47 20.20
N LYS A 77 -9.16 16.66 21.39
CA LYS A 77 -10.26 17.61 21.59
C LYS A 77 -9.81 19.04 21.34
N LYS A 78 -8.63 19.41 21.85
CA LYS A 78 -8.06 20.75 21.66
C LYS A 78 -7.86 21.06 20.18
N VAL A 79 -7.16 20.21 19.46
CA VAL A 79 -6.90 20.38 18.02
C VAL A 79 -8.20 20.39 17.22
N GLY A 80 -9.18 19.53 17.58
CA GLY A 80 -10.49 19.52 16.94
C GLY A 80 -11.23 20.86 17.09
N LEU A 81 -11.19 21.47 18.26
CA LEU A 81 -11.79 22.81 18.50
C LEU A 81 -11.06 23.91 17.74
N GLU A 82 -9.73 23.86 17.65
CA GLU A 82 -8.96 24.79 16.84
C GLU A 82 -9.29 24.69 15.34
N CYS A 83 -9.49 23.46 14.86
CA CYS A 83 -9.95 23.21 13.47
C CYS A 83 -11.36 23.79 13.24
N GLU A 84 -12.29 23.57 14.17
CA GLU A 84 -13.67 24.06 14.09
C GLU A 84 -13.72 25.60 14.12
N ALA A 85 -12.87 26.22 14.93
CA ALA A 85 -12.76 27.68 15.02
C ALA A 85 -12.01 28.31 13.83
N GLY A 86 -11.39 27.52 12.97
CA GLY A 86 -10.56 28.02 11.86
C GLY A 86 -9.23 28.63 12.32
N GLU A 87 -8.80 28.33 13.54
CA GLU A 87 -7.57 28.84 14.15
C GLU A 87 -6.38 27.88 14.00
N PHE A 88 -6.64 26.67 13.52
CA PHE A 88 -5.63 25.64 13.34
C PHE A 88 -4.55 26.05 12.34
N LYS A 89 -3.28 25.97 12.78
CA LYS A 89 -2.12 26.24 11.93
C LYS A 89 -1.27 24.97 11.82
N PRO A 90 -1.23 24.34 10.64
CA PRO A 90 -0.51 23.09 10.47
C PRO A 90 1.00 23.27 10.52
N ASN A 91 1.69 22.35 11.18
CA ASN A 91 3.11 22.13 10.95
C ASN A 91 3.26 21.15 9.79
N LYS A 92 3.70 21.65 8.63
CA LYS A 92 3.88 20.84 7.43
C LYS A 92 5.26 20.17 7.33
N ASN A 93 6.16 20.46 8.29
CA ASN A 93 7.48 19.82 8.36
C ASN A 93 7.39 18.52 9.15
N ILE A 94 7.09 17.42 8.43
CA ILE A 94 6.85 16.12 9.02
C ILE A 94 8.02 15.20 8.71
N HIS A 95 8.54 14.54 9.75
CA HIS A 95 9.56 13.50 9.64
C HIS A 95 9.16 12.29 10.48
N HIS A 96 8.73 11.24 9.83
CA HIS A 96 8.45 9.98 10.49
C HIS A 96 9.65 9.05 10.41
N THR A 97 9.79 8.18 11.40
CA THR A 97 10.91 7.22 11.49
C THR A 97 10.54 5.82 10.98
N HIS A 98 9.25 5.50 10.92
CA HIS A 98 8.80 4.18 10.45
C HIS A 98 8.96 4.04 8.93
N GLN A 99 9.25 2.83 8.49
CA GLN A 99 9.51 2.52 7.09
C GLN A 99 8.27 2.75 6.22
N GLY A 100 8.47 3.34 5.05
CA GLY A 100 7.41 3.64 4.08
C GLY A 100 6.66 4.95 4.34
N SER A 101 7.05 5.73 5.36
CA SER A 101 6.44 7.00 5.69
C SER A 101 7.18 8.22 5.13
N ILE A 102 6.56 9.40 5.26
CA ILE A 102 7.19 10.68 4.92
C ILE A 102 8.46 10.86 5.76
N GLY A 103 9.60 11.08 5.09
CA GLY A 103 10.92 11.19 5.71
C GLY A 103 11.69 9.86 5.77
N ASN A 104 11.05 8.71 5.58
CA ASN A 104 11.68 7.39 5.57
C ASN A 104 11.02 6.43 4.57
N LEU A 105 11.01 6.77 3.30
CA LEU A 105 10.32 6.01 2.24
C LEU A 105 10.89 4.61 2.01
N CYS A 106 12.16 4.40 2.32
CA CYS A 106 12.87 3.12 2.14
C CYS A 106 12.85 2.57 0.70
N ASN A 107 12.82 3.44 -0.32
CA ASN A 107 12.74 3.03 -1.73
C ASN A 107 13.86 2.08 -2.13
N ASP A 108 15.10 2.32 -1.64
CA ASP A 108 16.24 1.44 -1.93
C ASP A 108 16.04 0.04 -1.33
N GLY A 109 15.49 -0.04 -0.12
CA GLY A 109 15.14 -1.31 0.53
C GLY A 109 14.05 -2.07 -0.22
N ILE A 110 13.03 -1.36 -0.71
CA ILE A 110 11.95 -1.93 -1.54
C ILE A 110 12.52 -2.47 -2.85
N THR A 111 13.38 -1.70 -3.52
CA THR A 111 14.05 -2.11 -4.76
C THR A 111 14.95 -3.33 -4.54
N ALA A 112 15.72 -3.35 -3.46
CA ALA A 112 16.57 -4.48 -3.13
C ALA A 112 15.75 -5.75 -2.85
N LEU A 113 14.65 -5.63 -2.11
CA LEU A 113 13.74 -6.74 -1.84
C LEU A 113 13.09 -7.27 -3.12
N MET A 114 12.64 -6.38 -4.00
CA MET A 114 12.08 -6.74 -5.31
C MET A 114 13.10 -7.53 -6.14
N ASN A 115 14.32 -7.01 -6.27
CA ASN A 115 15.38 -7.65 -7.05
C ASN A 115 15.75 -9.02 -6.48
N LYS A 116 15.84 -9.14 -5.15
CA LYS A 116 16.06 -10.42 -4.48
C LYS A 116 14.93 -11.41 -4.83
N THR A 117 13.68 -10.99 -4.69
CA THR A 117 12.51 -11.84 -4.98
C THR A 117 12.52 -12.31 -6.43
N ILE A 118 12.77 -11.41 -7.38
CA ILE A 118 12.84 -11.75 -8.82
C ILE A 118 13.96 -12.76 -9.08
N SER A 119 15.12 -12.60 -8.43
CA SER A 119 16.26 -13.53 -8.61
C SER A 119 16.00 -14.94 -8.08
N GLU A 120 15.04 -15.09 -7.17
CA GLU A 120 14.65 -16.40 -6.63
C GLU A 120 13.63 -17.13 -7.56
N PHE A 121 13.02 -16.45 -8.54
CA PHE A 121 12.19 -17.10 -9.55
C PHE A 121 13.04 -17.90 -10.54
N ASN A 122 12.64 -19.14 -10.76
CA ASN A 122 13.35 -20.02 -11.69
C ASN A 122 12.65 -20.03 -13.06
N PHE A 123 12.62 -18.87 -13.71
CA PHE A 123 11.95 -18.69 -15.00
C PHE A 123 12.56 -19.58 -16.10
N ASP A 124 13.88 -19.73 -16.14
CA ASP A 124 14.55 -20.57 -17.14
C ASP A 124 14.08 -22.02 -17.08
N LYS A 125 13.90 -22.56 -15.85
CA LYS A 125 13.39 -23.90 -15.65
C LYS A 125 11.95 -24.07 -16.15
N VAL A 126 11.13 -23.04 -15.97
CA VAL A 126 9.74 -23.04 -16.48
C VAL A 126 9.72 -22.99 -18.01
N GLU A 127 10.55 -22.14 -18.62
CA GLU A 127 10.64 -22.05 -20.07
C GLU A 127 11.22 -23.32 -20.69
N GLU A 128 12.20 -23.95 -20.08
CA GLU A 128 12.73 -25.26 -20.49
C GLU A 128 11.64 -26.34 -20.41
N ALA A 129 10.86 -26.37 -19.34
CA ALA A 129 9.74 -27.31 -19.18
C ALA A 129 8.66 -27.09 -20.25
N LYS A 130 8.31 -25.84 -20.55
CA LYS A 130 7.38 -25.50 -21.63
C LYS A 130 7.89 -25.95 -22.99
N LYS A 131 9.17 -25.68 -23.30
CA LYS A 131 9.78 -26.14 -24.57
C LYS A 131 9.73 -27.65 -24.71
N LYS A 132 10.04 -28.39 -23.63
CA LYS A 132 9.96 -29.87 -23.66
C LYS A 132 8.51 -30.38 -23.83
N LEU A 133 7.55 -29.69 -23.19
CA LEU A 133 6.14 -30.08 -23.28
C LEU A 133 5.53 -29.80 -24.67
N LEU A 134 5.96 -28.70 -25.31
CA LEU A 134 5.44 -28.25 -26.62
C LEU A 134 6.31 -28.72 -27.81
N ALA A 135 7.46 -29.35 -27.56
CA ALA A 135 8.27 -29.97 -28.61
C ALA A 135 7.57 -31.22 -29.10
N ILE A 136 6.88 -31.09 -30.26
CA ILE A 136 6.27 -32.17 -31.00
C ILE A 136 7.23 -32.59 -32.12
#